data_579dbbf94b89d0254528fea0034f97d8
#
_entry.id   579dbbf94b89d0254528fea0034f97d8
#
_cell.length_a   1.000
_cell.length_b   1.000
_cell.length_c   1.000
_cell.angle_alpha   90.00
_cell.angle_beta   90.00
_cell.angle_gamma   90.00
#
_symmetry.space_group_name_H-M   'P 1'
#
loop_
_entity.id
_entity.type
_entity.pdbx_description
1 polymer ?
#
loop_
_entity_poly.entity_id
_entity_poly.type
_entity_poly.pdbx_seq_one_letter_code
_entity_poly.pdbx_strand_id
1 'polypeptide(L)'
;MLYKWAKLALTLLAGILLNGLCPPALANTTTAGSASLDGGADTIPLASIALLLPLRSGPLGAAADAVRGGFLNAYERDKSGLAVTVIEAADTPGDMLAAYLTASKKYDILVGPLSRTGLTAIIQNGKVEKPTIALTQPDFAASKEMALPAQLLPIGLSIEAEARQVGSWVGSDYAPGTVFVLSTNAAWQKRVANAFIQQVQGSGLHANLMTLSMEDGTFNAGALTQLQQRIQSEKPRLLFAALNADQTKQIRSAIGEDTPIFGISQMNPLTSNDNNPEHQIPELNGVRLLDIPWQVEPDHPAVMAYPHQPVAADQRPNADLERLYALGIDAFRIAHEIAARNTVFQIDGVTGQLNISFGVGTPSFERIEPTAAYQNGIVMPLGAP
;
A
#
# COMPACT_ATOMS: atom_id res chain seq x y z
N MET A 1 -53.98 -2.71 -16.59
CA MET A 1 -54.09 -2.45 -18.03
C MET A 1 -52.73 -2.86 -18.62
N LEU A 2 -52.59 -4.12 -19.13
CA LEU A 2 -52.95 -4.60 -20.44
C LEU A 2 -52.31 -3.70 -21.54
N TYR A 3 -51.38 -4.13 -22.38
CA TYR A 3 -51.36 -5.19 -23.39
C TYR A 3 -49.91 -5.26 -23.93
N LYS A 4 -49.20 -6.34 -24.10
CA LYS A 4 -49.32 -7.52 -25.00
C LYS A 4 -48.68 -7.34 -26.38
N TRP A 5 -47.86 -8.36 -26.73
CA TRP A 5 -47.66 -9.09 -28.01
C TRP A 5 -46.66 -8.48 -28.99
N ALA A 6 -45.90 -9.21 -29.76
CA ALA A 6 -45.61 -10.66 -29.96
C ALA A 6 -44.69 -10.79 -31.19
N LYS A 7 -43.79 -11.76 -31.15
CA LYS A 7 -43.64 -12.91 -32.08
C LYS A 7 -43.15 -12.75 -33.53
N LEU A 8 -42.23 -13.67 -33.84
CA LEU A 8 -42.08 -14.55 -35.04
C LEU A 8 -41.33 -13.90 -36.22
N ALA A 9 -40.47 -14.61 -36.99
CA ALA A 9 -40.28 -16.01 -37.39
C ALA A 9 -38.87 -16.16 -38.01
N LEU A 10 -38.18 -17.16 -37.81
CA LEU A 10 -37.86 -18.42 -38.50
C LEU A 10 -37.99 -18.41 -40.05
N THR A 11 -36.87 -18.59 -40.77
CA THR A 11 -36.83 -19.33 -42.03
C THR A 11 -35.50 -20.02 -42.28
N LEU A 12 -35.60 -21.34 -42.48
CA LEU A 12 -34.64 -22.30 -43.05
C LEU A 12 -34.51 -22.13 -44.56
N LEU A 13 -33.36 -22.53 -45.14
CA LEU A 13 -33.18 -23.40 -46.34
C LEU A 13 -31.67 -23.47 -46.63
N ALA A 14 -30.98 -24.58 -46.46
CA ALA A 14 -30.87 -25.79 -47.32
C ALA A 14 -30.01 -25.61 -48.57
N GLY A 15 -28.87 -26.25 -48.58
CA GLY A 15 -28.37 -27.11 -49.63
C GLY A 15 -27.39 -26.54 -50.67
N ILE A 16 -26.24 -27.15 -50.81
CA ILE A 16 -25.85 -27.98 -51.96
C ILE A 16 -24.40 -28.48 -51.77
N LEU A 17 -24.27 -29.79 -51.83
CA LEU A 17 -23.03 -30.56 -51.95
C LEU A 17 -22.44 -30.40 -53.36
N LEU A 18 -21.11 -30.24 -53.48
CA LEU A 18 -20.38 -30.63 -54.68
C LEU A 18 -19.08 -31.36 -54.29
N ASN A 19 -19.04 -32.63 -54.64
CA ASN A 19 -17.88 -33.48 -54.65
C ASN A 19 -16.85 -33.04 -55.69
N GLY A 20 -15.56 -32.99 -55.33
CA GLY A 20 -14.45 -32.86 -56.28
C GLY A 20 -13.35 -33.82 -55.92
N LEU A 21 -13.11 -34.77 -56.85
CA LEU A 21 -12.12 -35.87 -56.76
C LEU A 21 -10.69 -35.38 -56.55
N CYS A 22 -9.95 -36.08 -55.66
CA CYS A 22 -8.48 -36.12 -55.57
C CYS A 22 -7.90 -37.12 -56.57
N PRO A 23 -6.71 -36.84 -57.13
CA PRO A 23 -5.77 -37.91 -57.57
C PRO A 23 -4.65 -38.09 -56.55
N PRO A 24 -4.09 -39.30 -56.44
CA PRO A 24 -3.04 -39.61 -55.48
C PRO A 24 -1.64 -39.20 -56.01
N ALA A 25 -0.86 -38.50 -55.21
CA ALA A 25 0.56 -38.28 -55.44
C ALA A 25 1.43 -39.08 -54.44
N LEU A 26 2.38 -39.73 -55.02
CA LEU A 26 3.32 -40.69 -54.45
C LEU A 26 4.13 -40.16 -53.26
N ALA A 27 4.28 -41.02 -52.24
CA ALA A 27 5.17 -40.85 -51.13
C ALA A 27 6.64 -40.93 -51.55
N ASN A 28 7.39 -39.87 -51.20
CA ASN A 28 8.85 -39.97 -51.06
C ASN A 28 9.20 -39.87 -49.59
N THR A 29 9.56 -40.99 -48.97
CA THR A 29 10.18 -41.06 -47.66
C THR A 29 11.60 -40.53 -47.73
N THR A 30 11.82 -39.36 -47.15
CA THR A 30 13.15 -38.91 -46.76
C THR A 30 13.16 -38.77 -45.26
N THR A 31 13.81 -39.68 -44.59
CA THR A 31 14.21 -39.61 -43.20
C THR A 31 15.15 -38.42 -43.01
N ALA A 32 14.61 -37.32 -42.46
CA ALA A 32 15.42 -36.23 -41.91
C ALA A 32 15.25 -36.23 -40.41
N GLY A 33 16.37 -36.39 -39.72
CA GLY A 33 16.42 -36.40 -38.27
C GLY A 33 15.81 -35.18 -37.64
N SER A 34 14.98 -35.41 -36.65
CA SER A 34 14.47 -34.37 -35.74
C SER A 34 15.65 -33.84 -34.91
N ALA A 35 16.30 -32.79 -35.41
CA ALA A 35 17.04 -31.90 -34.55
C ALA A 35 15.96 -31.03 -33.83
N SER A 36 15.74 -31.32 -32.59
CA SER A 36 15.05 -30.41 -31.66
C SER A 36 15.87 -29.12 -31.60
N LEU A 37 15.46 -28.12 -32.38
CA LEU A 37 15.88 -26.75 -32.17
C LEU A 37 15.10 -26.24 -30.93
N ASP A 38 15.61 -26.56 -29.76
CA ASP A 38 15.31 -25.85 -28.53
C ASP A 38 16.10 -24.53 -28.58
N GLY A 39 15.73 -23.70 -29.52
CA GLY A 39 16.18 -22.33 -29.65
C GLY A 39 15.22 -21.46 -28.85
N GLY A 40 15.44 -21.41 -27.55
CA GLY A 40 14.93 -20.29 -26.78
C GLY A 40 15.43 -19.01 -27.46
N ALA A 41 14.56 -18.34 -28.21
CA ALA A 41 14.85 -17.00 -28.67
C ALA A 41 15.08 -16.17 -27.42
N ASP A 42 16.33 -15.75 -27.19
CA ASP A 42 16.68 -14.69 -26.24
C ASP A 42 15.92 -13.43 -26.65
N THR A 43 14.66 -13.32 -26.25
CA THR A 43 13.89 -12.10 -26.43
C THR A 43 14.54 -11.08 -25.52
N ILE A 44 15.14 -10.06 -26.11
CA ILE A 44 15.67 -8.91 -25.37
C ILE A 44 14.55 -8.37 -24.50
N PRO A 45 14.72 -8.31 -23.17
CA PRO A 45 13.65 -7.82 -22.30
C PRO A 45 13.30 -6.37 -22.64
N LEU A 46 12.01 -6.04 -22.54
CA LEU A 46 11.50 -4.69 -22.79
C LEU A 46 12.18 -3.66 -21.89
N ALA A 47 12.42 -4.01 -20.64
CA ALA A 47 13.17 -3.22 -19.67
C ALA A 47 13.78 -4.13 -18.57
N SER A 48 14.89 -3.67 -18.01
CA SER A 48 15.56 -4.30 -16.88
C SER A 48 15.30 -3.54 -15.60
N ILE A 49 14.85 -4.23 -14.55
CA ILE A 49 14.50 -3.66 -13.24
C ILE A 49 15.46 -4.19 -12.18
N ALA A 50 16.05 -3.29 -11.40
CA ALA A 50 16.78 -3.63 -10.19
C ALA A 50 15.89 -3.42 -8.96
N LEU A 51 15.63 -4.47 -8.20
CA LEU A 51 14.98 -4.38 -6.89
C LEU A 51 16.07 -4.28 -5.81
N LEU A 52 16.30 -3.07 -5.30
CA LEU A 52 17.36 -2.75 -4.33
C LEU A 52 16.83 -2.79 -2.91
N LEU A 53 17.22 -3.80 -2.14
CA LEU A 53 16.73 -4.07 -0.79
C LEU A 53 17.88 -4.18 0.23
N PRO A 54 17.58 -3.96 1.51
CA PRO A 54 18.49 -4.30 2.60
C PRO A 54 18.81 -5.80 2.66
N LEU A 55 19.99 -6.13 3.23
CA LEU A 55 20.37 -7.52 3.51
C LEU A 55 19.34 -8.22 4.39
N ARG A 56 19.05 -9.50 4.09
CA ARG A 56 18.15 -10.33 4.90
C ARG A 56 18.61 -10.50 6.35
N SER A 57 19.90 -10.53 6.57
CA SER A 57 20.50 -10.64 7.90
C SER A 57 20.51 -9.33 8.71
N GLY A 58 20.09 -8.23 8.10
CA GLY A 58 20.06 -6.91 8.74
C GLY A 58 18.78 -6.63 9.54
N PRO A 59 18.73 -5.49 10.24
CA PRO A 59 17.57 -5.09 11.05
C PRO A 59 16.27 -4.98 10.24
N LEU A 60 16.36 -4.66 8.94
CA LEU A 60 15.23 -4.58 8.01
C LEU A 60 15.02 -5.87 7.20
N GLY A 61 15.66 -6.99 7.57
CA GLY A 61 15.62 -8.23 6.80
C GLY A 61 14.21 -8.76 6.58
N ALA A 62 13.40 -8.85 7.63
CA ALA A 62 12.00 -9.29 7.53
C ALA A 62 11.16 -8.36 6.63
N ALA A 63 11.35 -7.05 6.77
CA ALA A 63 10.70 -6.06 5.93
C ALA A 63 11.12 -6.19 4.45
N ALA A 64 12.42 -6.40 4.20
CA ALA A 64 12.96 -6.62 2.85
C ALA A 64 12.41 -7.91 2.23
N ASP A 65 12.28 -8.99 3.02
CA ASP A 65 11.71 -10.26 2.54
C ASP A 65 10.22 -10.12 2.22
N ALA A 66 9.45 -9.40 3.02
CA ALA A 66 8.04 -9.12 2.73
C ALA A 66 7.88 -8.37 1.40
N VAL A 67 8.58 -7.26 1.22
CA VAL A 67 8.56 -6.49 -0.04
C VAL A 67 9.01 -7.32 -1.22
N ARG A 68 10.10 -8.08 -1.07
CA ARG A 68 10.61 -8.99 -2.11
C ARG A 68 9.54 -10.00 -2.52
N GLY A 69 8.90 -10.62 -1.52
CA GLY A 69 7.84 -11.61 -1.75
C GLY A 69 6.70 -11.03 -2.60
N GLY A 70 6.16 -9.89 -2.21
CA GLY A 70 5.10 -9.22 -2.95
C GLY A 70 5.51 -8.82 -4.36
N PHE A 71 6.69 -8.21 -4.51
CA PHE A 71 7.22 -7.78 -5.79
C PHE A 71 7.42 -8.95 -6.76
N LEU A 72 8.04 -10.02 -6.29
CA LEU A 72 8.29 -11.20 -7.13
C LEU A 72 7.02 -11.98 -7.44
N ASN A 73 6.04 -12.05 -6.53
CA ASN A 73 4.73 -12.64 -6.84
C ASN A 73 4.00 -11.87 -7.95
N ALA A 74 4.05 -10.54 -7.91
CA ALA A 74 3.47 -9.72 -8.97
C ALA A 74 4.22 -9.89 -10.30
N TYR A 75 5.54 -9.95 -10.28
CA TYR A 75 6.38 -10.23 -11.45
C TYR A 75 6.10 -11.60 -12.05
N GLU A 76 6.02 -12.67 -11.25
CA GLU A 76 5.75 -14.03 -11.75
C GLU A 76 4.36 -14.11 -12.42
N ARG A 77 3.41 -13.34 -11.95
CA ARG A 77 2.06 -13.26 -12.53
C ARG A 77 2.05 -12.55 -13.89
N ASP A 78 2.86 -11.51 -14.05
CA ASP A 78 2.91 -10.73 -15.30
C ASP A 78 4.34 -10.27 -15.59
N LYS A 79 5.07 -11.12 -16.28
CA LYS A 79 6.46 -10.81 -16.67
C LYS A 79 6.55 -9.80 -17.79
N SER A 80 5.60 -9.78 -18.71
CA SER A 80 5.45 -8.83 -19.83
C SER A 80 6.77 -8.40 -20.52
N GLY A 81 7.72 -9.32 -20.65
CA GLY A 81 9.03 -9.04 -21.23
C GLY A 81 9.98 -8.24 -20.32
N LEU A 82 9.67 -8.08 -19.03
CA LEU A 82 10.55 -7.43 -18.06
C LEU A 82 11.59 -8.42 -17.51
N ALA A 83 12.78 -7.94 -17.18
CA ALA A 83 13.79 -8.69 -16.45
C ALA A 83 14.00 -8.06 -15.07
N VAL A 84 13.82 -8.84 -14.01
CA VAL A 84 14.00 -8.40 -12.63
C VAL A 84 15.27 -9.01 -12.04
N THR A 85 16.09 -8.18 -11.40
CA THR A 85 17.24 -8.61 -10.61
C THR A 85 17.13 -8.04 -9.20
N VAL A 86 17.22 -8.89 -8.19
CA VAL A 86 17.27 -8.44 -6.79
C VAL A 86 18.72 -8.14 -6.42
N ILE A 87 18.95 -6.96 -5.87
CA ILE A 87 20.24 -6.47 -5.39
C ILE A 87 20.11 -6.24 -3.89
N GLU A 88 20.94 -6.89 -3.10
CA GLU A 88 21.00 -6.71 -1.67
C GLU A 88 22.21 -5.85 -1.29
N ALA A 89 22.02 -4.88 -0.42
CA ALA A 89 23.06 -4.02 0.12
C ALA A 89 22.92 -3.87 1.63
N ALA A 90 24.03 -3.59 2.33
CA ALA A 90 23.93 -3.22 3.73
C ALA A 90 23.13 -1.92 3.89
N ASP A 91 22.38 -1.83 4.99
CA ASP A 91 21.50 -0.67 5.24
C ASP A 91 22.25 0.51 5.88
N THR A 92 23.48 0.74 5.43
CA THR A 92 24.19 2.00 5.72
C THR A 92 23.97 3.00 4.58
N PRO A 93 23.95 4.32 4.85
CA PRO A 93 23.79 5.32 3.81
C PRO A 93 24.80 5.17 2.67
N GLY A 94 26.07 4.85 3.01
CA GLY A 94 27.14 4.72 2.03
C GLY A 94 27.02 3.47 1.15
N ASP A 95 26.73 2.31 1.75
CA ASP A 95 26.61 1.06 1.01
C ASP A 95 25.37 1.06 0.11
N MET A 96 24.25 1.60 0.62
CA MET A 96 23.02 1.73 -0.17
C MET A 96 23.22 2.68 -1.36
N LEU A 97 23.89 3.82 -1.15
CA LEU A 97 24.24 4.75 -2.24
C LEU A 97 25.18 4.10 -3.26
N ALA A 98 26.20 3.37 -2.83
CA ALA A 98 27.15 2.69 -3.74
C ALA A 98 26.44 1.63 -4.59
N ALA A 99 25.57 0.83 -3.97
CA ALA A 99 24.75 -0.15 -4.67
C ALA A 99 23.79 0.52 -5.67
N TYR A 100 23.12 1.62 -5.29
CA TYR A 100 22.26 2.40 -6.15
C TYR A 100 23.02 2.94 -7.38
N LEU A 101 24.18 3.58 -7.18
CA LEU A 101 24.98 4.14 -8.28
C LEU A 101 25.54 3.05 -9.20
N THR A 102 25.78 1.86 -8.69
CA THR A 102 26.21 0.71 -9.51
C THR A 102 25.04 0.17 -10.33
N ALA A 103 23.88 0.02 -9.71
CA ALA A 103 22.66 -0.45 -10.36
C ALA A 103 22.17 0.53 -11.44
N SER A 104 22.23 1.84 -11.20
CA SER A 104 21.77 2.85 -12.14
C SER A 104 22.53 2.86 -13.49
N LYS A 105 23.74 2.33 -13.52
CA LYS A 105 24.53 2.18 -14.76
C LYS A 105 24.09 0.97 -15.59
N LYS A 106 23.45 -0.03 -14.97
CA LYS A 106 23.18 -1.33 -15.58
C LYS A 106 21.70 -1.56 -15.89
N TYR A 107 20.81 -0.99 -15.08
CA TYR A 107 19.38 -1.23 -15.18
C TYR A 107 18.62 -0.01 -15.65
N ASP A 108 17.45 -0.22 -16.23
CA ASP A 108 16.61 0.85 -16.78
C ASP A 108 15.74 1.49 -15.71
N ILE A 109 15.26 0.71 -14.74
CA ILE A 109 14.40 1.14 -13.62
C ILE A 109 14.98 0.59 -12.32
N LEU A 110 14.97 1.42 -11.29
CA LEU A 110 15.34 1.01 -9.93
C LEU A 110 14.13 1.06 -9.01
N VAL A 111 13.93 0.01 -8.22
CA VAL A 111 12.90 -0.07 -7.18
C VAL A 111 13.60 -0.24 -5.84
N GLY A 112 13.40 0.67 -4.95
CA GLY A 112 14.15 0.84 -3.70
C GLY A 112 14.78 2.24 -3.60
N PRO A 113 15.42 2.58 -2.49
CA PRO A 113 15.61 1.76 -1.31
C PRO A 113 14.35 1.65 -0.43
N LEU A 114 14.41 0.74 0.56
CA LEU A 114 13.38 0.60 1.58
C LEU A 114 13.68 1.49 2.81
N SER A 115 14.94 1.81 3.08
CA SER A 115 15.33 2.62 4.24
C SER A 115 15.33 4.11 3.96
N ARG A 116 14.90 4.91 4.93
CA ARG A 116 14.91 6.39 4.85
C ARG A 116 16.31 6.94 4.76
N THR A 117 17.26 6.35 5.48
CA THR A 117 18.66 6.76 5.49
C THR A 117 19.31 6.55 4.13
N GLY A 118 19.05 5.42 3.49
CA GLY A 118 19.48 5.13 2.13
C GLY A 118 18.88 6.09 1.11
N LEU A 119 17.57 6.36 1.19
CA LEU A 119 16.90 7.32 0.32
C LEU A 119 17.47 8.74 0.49
N THR A 120 17.70 9.16 1.72
CA THR A 120 18.30 10.47 2.00
C THR A 120 19.68 10.61 1.36
N ALA A 121 20.53 9.58 1.46
CA ALA A 121 21.85 9.57 0.84
C ALA A 121 21.79 9.67 -0.69
N ILE A 122 20.84 8.97 -1.33
CA ILE A 122 20.60 9.02 -2.76
C ILE A 122 20.17 10.44 -3.19
N ILE A 123 19.22 11.04 -2.48
CA ILE A 123 18.74 12.41 -2.78
C ILE A 123 19.86 13.43 -2.62
N GLN A 124 20.62 13.35 -1.52
CA GLN A 124 21.74 14.26 -1.24
C GLN A 124 22.88 14.14 -2.27
N ASN A 125 23.09 12.96 -2.83
CA ASN A 125 24.07 12.78 -3.91
C ASN A 125 23.67 13.50 -5.20
N GLY A 126 22.37 13.73 -5.43
CA GLY A 126 21.82 14.47 -6.58
C GLY A 126 21.88 13.75 -7.93
N LYS A 127 22.36 12.50 -7.99
CA LYS A 127 22.50 11.73 -9.24
C LYS A 127 21.39 10.70 -9.39
N VAL A 128 20.14 11.15 -9.56
CA VAL A 128 18.99 10.31 -9.86
C VAL A 128 18.64 10.49 -11.34
N GLU A 129 19.32 9.74 -12.19
CA GLU A 129 19.22 9.85 -13.66
C GLU A 129 18.26 8.82 -14.27
N LYS A 130 17.97 7.75 -13.54
CA LYS A 130 17.08 6.66 -13.96
C LYS A 130 15.77 6.70 -13.18
N PRO A 131 14.66 6.27 -13.80
CA PRO A 131 13.41 6.04 -13.07
C PRO A 131 13.66 5.26 -11.80
N THR A 132 13.34 5.86 -10.66
CA THR A 132 13.59 5.30 -9.34
C THR A 132 12.32 5.35 -8.51
N ILE A 133 11.80 4.18 -8.12
CA ILE A 133 10.62 4.02 -7.27
C ILE A 133 11.12 3.73 -5.86
N ALA A 134 11.10 4.73 -4.97
CA ALA A 134 11.53 4.54 -3.59
C ALA A 134 10.41 3.92 -2.74
N LEU A 135 10.74 2.87 -2.00
CA LEU A 135 9.80 2.11 -1.15
C LEU A 135 9.59 2.73 0.23
N THR A 136 10.07 3.94 0.41
CA THR A 136 9.94 4.73 1.65
C THR A 136 9.73 6.20 1.31
N GLN A 137 9.30 6.97 2.29
CA GLN A 137 9.18 8.43 2.15
C GLN A 137 10.47 9.12 2.60
N PRO A 138 10.89 10.19 1.94
CA PRO A 138 12.03 10.99 2.39
C PRO A 138 11.72 11.67 3.74
N ASP A 139 12.77 11.90 4.52
CA ASP A 139 12.64 12.68 5.76
C ASP A 139 12.70 14.17 5.43
N PHE A 140 11.53 14.77 5.22
CA PHE A 140 11.42 16.21 4.93
C PHE A 140 11.84 17.12 6.11
N ALA A 141 11.91 16.61 7.33
CA ALA A 141 12.40 17.40 8.46
C ALA A 141 13.88 17.73 8.33
N ALA A 142 14.65 16.85 7.67
CA ALA A 142 16.06 17.07 7.35
C ALA A 142 16.27 17.88 6.04
N SER A 143 15.21 18.13 5.26
CA SER A 143 15.33 18.60 3.86
C SER A 143 14.31 19.69 3.52
N LYS A 144 14.10 20.67 4.40
CA LYS A 144 13.06 21.72 4.24
C LYS A 144 13.08 22.50 2.91
N GLU A 145 14.11 22.34 2.06
CA GLU A 145 14.29 23.10 0.80
C GLU A 145 14.68 22.24 -0.40
N MET A 146 14.76 20.91 -0.27
CA MET A 146 15.24 20.08 -1.38
C MET A 146 14.06 19.54 -2.18
N ALA A 147 13.88 20.07 -3.40
CA ALA A 147 12.95 19.49 -4.37
C ALA A 147 13.35 18.03 -4.68
N LEU A 148 12.37 17.15 -4.79
CA LEU A 148 12.61 15.76 -5.19
C LEU A 148 13.18 15.73 -6.62
N PRO A 149 14.18 14.85 -6.88
CA PRO A 149 14.66 14.64 -8.24
C PRO A 149 13.53 14.21 -9.18
N ALA A 150 13.56 14.72 -10.42
CA ALA A 150 12.52 14.45 -11.42
C ALA A 150 12.34 12.96 -11.77
N GLN A 151 13.34 12.13 -11.51
CA GLN A 151 13.31 10.68 -11.75
C GLN A 151 13.07 9.86 -10.47
N LEU A 152 12.62 10.48 -9.37
CA LEU A 152 12.39 9.82 -8.09
C LEU A 152 10.90 9.87 -7.72
N LEU A 153 10.30 8.70 -7.57
CA LEU A 153 8.91 8.52 -7.15
C LEU A 153 8.85 7.79 -5.79
N PRO A 154 8.67 8.49 -4.67
CA PRO A 154 8.48 7.85 -3.38
C PRO A 154 7.05 7.29 -3.24
N ILE A 155 6.93 5.97 -3.07
CA ILE A 155 5.63 5.29 -2.92
C ILE A 155 5.42 4.64 -1.55
N GLY A 156 6.38 4.76 -0.65
CA GLY A 156 6.33 4.13 0.68
C GLY A 156 5.04 4.43 1.45
N LEU A 157 4.62 3.49 2.28
CA LEU A 157 3.49 3.67 3.20
C LEU A 157 3.79 4.81 4.16
N SER A 158 2.89 5.78 4.26
CA SER A 158 3.08 7.00 5.06
C SER A 158 1.92 7.20 6.03
N ILE A 159 2.19 6.92 7.29
CA ILE A 159 1.25 7.18 8.39
C ILE A 159 0.87 8.66 8.49
N GLU A 160 1.72 9.58 8.05
CA GLU A 160 1.41 11.00 7.96
C GLU A 160 0.45 11.31 6.80
N ALA A 161 0.51 10.55 5.69
CA ALA A 161 -0.45 10.67 4.59
C ALA A 161 -1.82 10.11 5.00
N GLU A 162 -1.86 8.97 5.69
CA GLU A 162 -3.09 8.44 6.29
C GLU A 162 -3.73 9.47 7.22
N ALA A 163 -2.95 10.09 8.11
CA ALA A 163 -3.46 11.13 9.01
C ALA A 163 -4.05 12.32 8.26
N ARG A 164 -3.45 12.75 7.13
CA ARG A 164 -4.03 13.79 6.27
C ARG A 164 -5.32 13.32 5.63
N GLN A 165 -5.37 12.07 5.14
CA GLN A 165 -6.60 11.53 4.54
C GLN A 165 -7.72 11.44 5.58
N VAL A 166 -7.45 11.00 6.83
CA VAL A 166 -8.43 11.07 7.92
C VAL A 166 -8.86 12.51 8.19
N GLY A 167 -7.92 13.46 8.17
CA GLY A 167 -8.22 14.88 8.33
C GLY A 167 -9.17 15.41 7.25
N SER A 168 -8.98 15.01 5.99
CA SER A 168 -9.90 15.33 4.90
C SER A 168 -11.27 14.68 5.10
N TRP A 169 -11.28 13.40 5.45
CA TRP A 169 -12.52 12.67 5.74
C TRP A 169 -13.36 13.34 6.82
N VAL A 170 -12.80 13.58 8.00
CA VAL A 170 -13.55 14.22 9.09
C VAL A 170 -13.89 15.68 8.78
N GLY A 171 -13.06 16.36 7.99
CA GLY A 171 -13.32 17.74 7.55
C GLY A 171 -14.52 17.86 6.61
N SER A 172 -14.85 16.82 5.84
CA SER A 172 -16.05 16.76 5.00
C SER A 172 -17.30 16.33 5.76
N ASP A 173 -17.15 15.38 6.71
CA ASP A 173 -18.29 14.71 7.34
C ASP A 173 -18.80 15.41 8.59
N TYR A 174 -17.96 16.21 9.25
CA TYR A 174 -18.30 16.83 10.53
C TYR A 174 -18.50 18.33 10.43
N ALA A 175 -19.56 18.82 11.09
CA ALA A 175 -19.79 20.25 11.27
C ALA A 175 -18.66 20.89 12.10
N PRO A 176 -18.41 22.22 11.92
CA PRO A 176 -17.41 22.94 12.71
C PRO A 176 -17.47 22.68 14.21
N GLY A 177 -16.34 22.62 14.87
CA GLY A 177 -16.25 22.34 16.29
C GLY A 177 -14.88 21.87 16.76
N THR A 178 -14.78 21.53 18.03
CA THR A 178 -13.54 21.09 18.66
C THR A 178 -13.26 19.60 18.35
N VAL A 179 -12.02 19.30 18.03
CA VAL A 179 -11.47 17.95 17.87
C VAL A 179 -10.31 17.78 18.85
N PHE A 180 -10.29 16.71 19.63
CA PHE A 180 -9.11 16.39 20.43
C PHE A 180 -8.19 15.48 19.66
N VAL A 181 -6.92 15.84 19.60
CA VAL A 181 -5.85 15.06 18.95
C VAL A 181 -5.00 14.42 20.05
N LEU A 182 -5.07 13.10 20.18
CA LEU A 182 -4.38 12.36 21.23
C LEU A 182 -3.05 11.82 20.71
N SER A 183 -1.97 12.02 21.46
CA SER A 183 -0.66 11.45 21.19
C SER A 183 0.10 11.19 22.50
N THR A 184 1.22 10.48 22.42
CA THR A 184 2.23 10.42 23.49
C THR A 184 3.48 11.20 23.09
N ASN A 185 4.56 11.00 23.85
CA ASN A 185 5.86 11.58 23.51
C ASN A 185 6.60 10.85 22.37
N ALA A 186 6.06 9.74 21.84
CA ALA A 186 6.66 8.99 20.75
C ALA A 186 6.77 9.86 19.47
N ALA A 187 7.94 9.82 18.84
CA ALA A 187 8.24 10.69 17.69
C ALA A 187 7.27 10.48 16.52
N TRP A 188 6.91 9.22 16.21
CA TRP A 188 5.97 8.93 15.12
C TRP A 188 4.57 9.47 15.40
N GLN A 189 4.08 9.36 16.66
CA GLN A 189 2.76 9.86 17.05
C GLN A 189 2.67 11.38 16.94
N LYS A 190 3.74 12.09 17.31
CA LYS A 190 3.82 13.54 17.13
C LYS A 190 3.75 13.94 15.65
N ARG A 191 4.41 13.19 14.76
CA ARG A 191 4.34 13.45 13.30
C ARG A 191 2.93 13.23 12.76
N VAL A 192 2.29 12.12 13.13
CA VAL A 192 0.91 11.79 12.77
C VAL A 192 -0.07 12.84 13.27
N ALA A 193 0.01 13.22 14.55
CA ALA A 193 -0.81 14.26 15.15
C ALA A 193 -0.66 15.60 14.42
N ASN A 194 0.57 16.01 14.12
CA ASN A 194 0.84 17.27 13.41
C ASN A 194 0.30 17.23 11.96
N ALA A 195 0.43 16.10 11.26
CA ALA A 195 -0.10 15.95 9.90
C ALA A 195 -1.62 16.10 9.87
N PHE A 196 -2.32 15.47 10.82
CA PHE A 196 -3.77 15.65 10.99
C PHE A 196 -4.16 17.11 11.32
N ILE A 197 -3.49 17.71 12.30
CA ILE A 197 -3.75 19.11 12.72
C ILE A 197 -3.62 20.07 11.54
N GLN A 198 -2.55 19.92 10.75
CA GLN A 198 -2.34 20.76 9.57
C GLN A 198 -3.44 20.57 8.52
N GLN A 199 -3.90 19.33 8.33
CA GLN A 199 -4.92 19.02 7.31
C GLN A 199 -6.30 19.61 7.67
N VAL A 200 -6.69 19.57 8.94
CA VAL A 200 -8.00 20.11 9.35
C VAL A 200 -8.01 21.63 9.48
N GLN A 201 -6.87 22.31 9.31
CA GLN A 201 -6.84 23.76 9.27
C GLN A 201 -7.67 24.29 8.09
N GLY A 202 -8.62 25.15 8.37
CA GLY A 202 -9.51 25.72 7.36
C GLY A 202 -10.79 24.92 7.08
N SER A 203 -10.96 23.70 7.65
CA SER A 203 -12.21 22.94 7.55
C SER A 203 -13.30 23.37 8.55
N GLY A 204 -12.98 24.31 9.44
CA GLY A 204 -13.87 24.70 10.56
C GLY A 204 -13.72 23.83 11.81
N LEU A 205 -12.86 22.82 11.76
CA LEU A 205 -12.51 22.01 12.92
C LEU A 205 -11.33 22.62 13.67
N HIS A 206 -11.45 22.74 14.98
CA HIS A 206 -10.41 23.27 15.87
C HIS A 206 -9.71 22.13 16.60
N ALA A 207 -8.52 21.77 16.15
CA ALA A 207 -7.75 20.67 16.69
C ALA A 207 -6.99 21.08 17.97
N ASN A 208 -7.28 20.43 19.09
CA ASN A 208 -6.62 20.60 20.38
C ASN A 208 -5.74 19.39 20.68
N LEU A 209 -4.41 19.57 20.62
CA LEU A 209 -3.45 18.51 20.92
C LEU A 209 -3.42 18.21 22.42
N MET A 210 -3.54 16.93 22.76
CA MET A 210 -3.37 16.40 24.10
C MET A 210 -2.27 15.33 24.09
N THR A 211 -1.14 15.64 24.75
CA THR A 211 -0.05 14.67 24.94
C THR A 211 -0.27 13.93 26.23
N LEU A 212 -0.53 12.63 26.16
CA LEU A 212 -0.83 11.79 27.31
C LEU A 212 0.46 11.08 27.80
N SER A 213 0.71 11.14 29.10
CA SER A 213 1.85 10.48 29.71
C SER A 213 1.58 8.99 29.90
N MET A 214 2.58 8.17 29.63
CA MET A 214 2.56 6.72 29.81
C MET A 214 3.69 6.28 30.75
N GLU A 215 3.42 5.25 31.54
CA GLU A 215 4.35 4.56 32.40
C GLU A 215 4.16 3.04 32.19
N ASP A 216 5.23 2.33 31.90
CA ASP A 216 5.24 0.87 31.68
C ASP A 216 4.13 0.36 30.73
N GLY A 217 3.93 1.06 29.60
CA GLY A 217 2.95 0.69 28.57
C GLY A 217 1.50 1.06 28.89
N THR A 218 1.24 1.72 30.04
CA THR A 218 -0.11 2.17 30.42
C THR A 218 -0.19 3.69 30.55
N PHE A 219 -1.35 4.26 30.26
CA PHE A 219 -1.57 5.68 30.48
C PHE A 219 -1.65 5.99 31.98
N ASN A 220 -1.06 7.09 32.38
CA ASN A 220 -1.18 7.60 33.74
C ASN A 220 -2.66 7.89 34.08
N ALA A 221 -3.13 7.40 35.23
CA ALA A 221 -4.52 7.56 35.66
C ALA A 221 -4.97 9.03 35.71
N GLY A 222 -4.09 9.94 36.14
CA GLY A 222 -4.36 11.39 36.16
C GLY A 222 -4.57 11.94 34.73
N ALA A 223 -3.80 11.48 33.75
CA ALA A 223 -3.96 11.88 32.34
C ALA A 223 -5.31 11.42 31.78
N LEU A 224 -5.74 10.17 32.08
CA LEU A 224 -7.04 9.65 31.67
C LEU A 224 -8.19 10.42 32.35
N THR A 225 -8.09 10.69 33.66
CA THR A 225 -9.08 11.50 34.39
C THR A 225 -9.21 12.92 33.78
N GLN A 226 -8.08 13.54 33.46
CA GLN A 226 -8.08 14.86 32.81
C GLN A 226 -8.75 14.82 31.42
N LEU A 227 -8.46 13.78 30.62
CA LEU A 227 -9.11 13.57 29.33
C LEU A 227 -10.62 13.44 29.48
N GLN A 228 -11.11 12.61 30.41
CA GLN A 228 -12.53 12.46 30.70
C GLN A 228 -13.20 13.78 31.08
N GLN A 229 -12.62 14.53 31.99
CA GLN A 229 -13.14 15.84 32.42
C GLN A 229 -13.22 16.82 31.26
N ARG A 230 -12.20 16.87 30.41
CA ARG A 230 -12.20 17.75 29.24
C ARG A 230 -13.23 17.32 28.20
N ILE A 231 -13.43 16.02 27.95
CA ILE A 231 -14.49 15.53 27.05
C ILE A 231 -15.87 15.96 27.58
N GLN A 232 -16.13 15.83 28.88
CA GLN A 232 -17.40 16.20 29.49
C GLN A 232 -17.67 17.72 29.40
N SER A 233 -16.64 18.53 29.63
CA SER A 233 -16.77 19.99 29.64
C SER A 233 -16.78 20.64 28.25
N GLU A 234 -15.89 20.16 27.35
CA GLU A 234 -15.67 20.77 26.03
C GLU A 234 -16.49 20.10 24.91
N LYS A 235 -16.97 18.87 25.13
CA LYS A 235 -17.81 18.10 24.20
C LYS A 235 -17.25 18.07 22.77
N PRO A 236 -16.04 17.55 22.55
CA PRO A 236 -15.44 17.51 21.22
C PRO A 236 -16.31 16.71 20.25
N ARG A 237 -16.27 17.08 18.97
CA ARG A 237 -16.99 16.36 17.90
C ARG A 237 -16.48 14.93 17.74
N LEU A 238 -15.18 14.76 17.87
CA LEU A 238 -14.49 13.48 17.76
C LEU A 238 -13.10 13.55 18.43
N LEU A 239 -12.49 12.40 18.59
CA LEU A 239 -11.09 12.26 18.94
C LEU A 239 -10.33 11.73 17.72
N PHE A 240 -9.23 12.37 17.36
CA PHE A 240 -8.23 11.75 16.48
C PHE A 240 -7.11 11.17 17.35
N ALA A 241 -6.91 9.86 17.30
CA ALA A 241 -5.93 9.18 18.11
C ALA A 241 -4.71 8.78 17.26
N ALA A 242 -3.62 9.54 17.40
CA ALA A 242 -2.31 9.15 16.89
C ALA A 242 -1.68 8.10 17.81
N LEU A 243 -2.34 6.94 17.93
CA LEU A 243 -2.06 5.88 18.88
C LEU A 243 -2.08 4.52 18.19
N ASN A 244 -1.52 3.50 18.83
CA ASN A 244 -1.69 2.10 18.38
C ASN A 244 -2.97 1.49 19.00
N ALA A 245 -3.26 0.22 18.64
CA ALA A 245 -4.45 -0.49 19.10
C ALA A 245 -4.53 -0.59 20.64
N ASP A 246 -3.45 -1.02 21.31
CA ASP A 246 -3.43 -1.20 22.77
C ASP A 246 -3.62 0.11 23.53
N GLN A 247 -3.04 1.18 23.03
CA GLN A 247 -3.23 2.51 23.57
C GLN A 247 -4.66 3.02 23.35
N THR A 248 -5.21 2.80 22.17
CA THR A 248 -6.58 3.20 21.84
C THR A 248 -7.61 2.42 22.67
N LYS A 249 -7.35 1.14 22.93
CA LYS A 249 -8.16 0.32 23.83
C LYS A 249 -8.22 0.90 25.25
N GLN A 250 -7.10 1.37 25.79
CA GLN A 250 -7.07 2.03 27.11
C GLN A 250 -7.88 3.32 27.11
N ILE A 251 -7.77 4.14 26.05
CA ILE A 251 -8.59 5.35 25.89
C ILE A 251 -10.06 4.99 25.84
N ARG A 252 -10.46 4.04 24.99
CA ARG A 252 -11.85 3.60 24.82
C ARG A 252 -12.44 3.10 26.15
N SER A 253 -11.67 2.29 26.89
CA SER A 253 -12.08 1.79 28.23
C SER A 253 -12.30 2.93 29.24
N ALA A 254 -11.53 4.01 29.15
CA ALA A 254 -11.65 5.16 30.03
C ALA A 254 -12.85 6.07 29.69
N ILE A 255 -13.09 6.35 28.39
CA ILE A 255 -14.08 7.36 27.97
C ILE A 255 -15.42 6.82 27.53
N GLY A 256 -15.56 5.49 27.34
CA GLY A 256 -16.78 4.86 26.81
C GLY A 256 -16.93 5.06 25.28
N GLU A 257 -18.14 4.88 24.76
CA GLU A 257 -18.42 4.80 23.32
C GLU A 257 -19.05 6.09 22.74
N ASP A 258 -19.46 7.03 23.55
CA ASP A 258 -20.24 8.21 23.14
C ASP A 258 -19.46 9.16 22.22
N THR A 259 -18.13 9.21 22.37
CA THR A 259 -17.30 10.09 21.54
C THR A 259 -16.64 9.28 20.43
N PRO A 260 -16.86 9.63 19.15
CA PRO A 260 -16.22 8.96 18.02
C PRO A 260 -14.69 9.04 18.08
N ILE A 261 -14.02 7.94 17.82
CA ILE A 261 -12.55 7.87 17.71
C ILE A 261 -12.17 7.56 16.27
N PHE A 262 -11.23 8.33 15.73
CA PHE A 262 -10.62 8.15 14.43
C PHE A 262 -9.12 7.94 14.56
N GLY A 263 -8.55 7.15 13.67
CA GLY A 263 -7.12 6.93 13.60
C GLY A 263 -6.63 6.40 12.27
N ILE A 264 -5.48 5.78 12.30
CA ILE A 264 -4.74 5.31 11.13
C ILE A 264 -4.50 3.79 11.23
N SER A 265 -3.89 3.21 10.21
CA SER A 265 -3.57 1.78 10.11
C SER A 265 -2.86 1.20 11.34
N GLN A 266 -2.11 2.01 12.10
CA GLN A 266 -1.45 1.61 13.35
C GLN A 266 -2.42 1.13 14.45
N MET A 267 -3.72 1.40 14.29
CA MET A 267 -4.76 0.86 15.15
C MET A 267 -5.23 -0.54 14.76
N ASN A 268 -4.79 -1.07 13.60
CA ASN A 268 -5.14 -2.40 13.14
C ASN A 268 -3.94 -3.36 13.20
N PRO A 269 -3.76 -4.11 14.29
CA PRO A 269 -2.72 -5.13 14.39
C PRO A 269 -3.10 -6.47 13.74
N LEU A 270 -4.33 -6.58 13.23
CA LEU A 270 -4.88 -7.81 12.65
C LEU A 270 -4.54 -7.88 11.16
N THR A 271 -4.46 -9.08 10.64
CA THR A 271 -4.40 -9.34 9.19
C THR A 271 -5.76 -9.81 8.69
N SER A 272 -6.06 -9.56 7.43
CA SER A 272 -7.36 -9.90 6.83
C SER A 272 -7.70 -11.40 6.89
N ASN A 273 -6.70 -12.26 7.03
CA ASN A 273 -6.84 -13.71 7.16
C ASN A 273 -6.67 -14.22 8.61
N ASP A 274 -6.61 -13.34 9.60
CA ASP A 274 -6.55 -13.73 11.02
C ASP A 274 -7.93 -14.07 11.54
N ASN A 275 -8.26 -15.35 11.52
CA ASN A 275 -9.55 -15.86 11.98
C ASN A 275 -9.55 -16.33 13.45
N ASN A 276 -8.49 -16.04 14.21
CA ASN A 276 -8.42 -16.43 15.61
C ASN A 276 -9.27 -15.49 16.49
N PRO A 277 -10.34 -16.00 17.17
CA PRO A 277 -11.17 -15.16 18.03
C PRO A 277 -10.39 -14.51 19.19
N GLU A 278 -9.28 -15.11 19.64
CA GLU A 278 -8.46 -14.58 20.72
C GLU A 278 -7.70 -13.30 20.32
N HIS A 279 -7.55 -13.06 19.02
CA HIS A 279 -6.90 -11.87 18.51
C HIS A 279 -7.87 -10.70 18.28
N GLN A 280 -9.18 -10.95 18.32
CA GLN A 280 -10.22 -9.93 18.15
C GLN A 280 -10.17 -8.90 19.28
N ILE A 281 -10.51 -7.66 18.96
CA ILE A 281 -10.44 -6.53 19.89
C ILE A 281 -11.81 -5.84 19.98
N PRO A 282 -12.80 -6.48 20.63
CA PRO A 282 -14.16 -5.94 20.71
C PRO A 282 -14.25 -4.59 21.43
N GLU A 283 -13.27 -4.27 22.29
CA GLU A 283 -13.21 -2.97 22.98
C GLU A 283 -13.01 -1.80 22.01
N LEU A 284 -12.54 -2.04 20.77
CA LEU A 284 -12.39 -1.03 19.74
C LEU A 284 -13.62 -0.89 18.84
N ASN A 285 -14.71 -1.62 19.07
CA ASN A 285 -15.92 -1.48 18.25
C ASN A 285 -16.33 0.00 18.09
N GLY A 286 -16.67 0.38 16.85
CA GLY A 286 -17.01 1.76 16.49
C GLY A 286 -15.81 2.72 16.29
N VAL A 287 -14.58 2.30 16.57
CA VAL A 287 -13.38 3.07 16.21
C VAL A 287 -13.20 3.03 14.70
N ARG A 288 -12.98 4.17 14.09
CA ARG A 288 -12.83 4.36 12.63
C ARG A 288 -11.37 4.63 12.28
N LEU A 289 -10.92 4.07 11.16
CA LEU A 289 -9.53 4.20 10.70
C LEU A 289 -9.44 4.09 9.18
N LEU A 290 -8.24 4.32 8.66
CA LEU A 290 -7.85 3.93 7.32
C LEU A 290 -6.91 2.73 7.40
N ASP A 291 -7.02 1.84 6.43
CA ASP A 291 -6.01 0.82 6.18
C ASP A 291 -6.07 0.40 4.71
N ILE A 292 -5.04 -0.26 4.22
CA ILE A 292 -4.94 -0.67 2.82
C ILE A 292 -5.96 -1.78 2.47
N PRO A 293 -6.42 -1.88 1.20
CA PRO A 293 -7.34 -2.94 0.77
C PRO A 293 -6.87 -4.34 1.14
N TRP A 294 -5.56 -4.61 1.07
CA TRP A 294 -4.96 -5.88 1.47
C TRP A 294 -5.36 -6.32 2.88
N GLN A 295 -5.58 -5.37 3.79
CA GLN A 295 -5.92 -5.64 5.18
C GLN A 295 -7.43 -5.64 5.46
N VAL A 296 -8.22 -4.88 4.72
CA VAL A 296 -9.62 -4.64 5.07
C VAL A 296 -10.63 -5.08 4.00
N GLU A 297 -10.18 -5.35 2.78
CA GLU A 297 -11.02 -5.73 1.64
C GLU A 297 -10.56 -7.05 1.01
N PRO A 298 -10.67 -8.20 1.72
CA PRO A 298 -10.16 -9.48 1.22
C PRO A 298 -10.82 -9.92 -0.09
N ASP A 299 -12.05 -9.49 -0.36
CA ASP A 299 -12.80 -9.80 -1.58
C ASP A 299 -12.51 -8.82 -2.73
N HIS A 300 -11.64 -7.85 -2.53
CA HIS A 300 -11.26 -6.89 -3.58
C HIS A 300 -10.53 -7.60 -4.73
N PRO A 301 -10.91 -7.37 -6.01
CA PRO A 301 -10.33 -8.10 -7.15
C PRO A 301 -8.80 -8.03 -7.22
N ALA A 302 -8.22 -6.87 -6.90
CA ALA A 302 -6.76 -6.72 -6.87
C ALA A 302 -6.12 -7.54 -5.75
N VAL A 303 -6.78 -7.67 -4.59
CA VAL A 303 -6.30 -8.46 -3.44
C VAL A 303 -6.39 -9.95 -3.76
N MET A 304 -7.54 -10.42 -4.22
CA MET A 304 -7.75 -11.83 -4.59
C MET A 304 -6.80 -12.33 -5.70
N ALA A 305 -6.20 -11.42 -6.44
CA ALA A 305 -5.25 -11.76 -7.49
C ALA A 305 -3.94 -12.34 -6.97
N TYR A 306 -3.60 -12.14 -5.71
CA TYR A 306 -2.30 -12.53 -5.14
C TYR A 306 -2.48 -13.41 -3.90
N PRO A 307 -1.58 -14.41 -3.71
CA PRO A 307 -1.62 -15.23 -2.52
C PRO A 307 -1.12 -14.45 -1.30
N HIS A 308 -1.74 -14.63 -0.15
CA HIS A 308 -1.16 -14.21 1.13
C HIS A 308 0.10 -15.02 1.45
N GLN A 309 1.03 -14.41 2.20
CA GLN A 309 2.21 -15.15 2.64
C GLN A 309 1.80 -16.24 3.63
N PRO A 310 2.34 -17.47 3.48
CA PRO A 310 2.08 -18.52 4.45
C PRO A 310 2.73 -18.14 5.78
N VAL A 311 1.94 -18.16 6.84
CA VAL A 311 2.40 -17.98 8.23
C VAL A 311 2.49 -19.34 8.88
N ALA A 312 3.58 -19.61 9.60
CA ALA A 312 3.72 -20.86 10.34
C ALA A 312 2.61 -20.96 11.40
N ALA A 313 2.09 -22.17 11.63
CA ALA A 313 0.92 -22.38 12.51
C ALA A 313 1.14 -21.94 13.97
N ASP A 314 2.40 -21.81 14.39
CA ASP A 314 2.83 -21.37 15.71
C ASP A 314 3.17 -19.86 15.78
N GLN A 315 3.02 -19.14 14.66
CA GLN A 315 3.33 -17.72 14.57
C GLN A 315 2.05 -16.90 14.38
N ARG A 316 2.00 -15.75 15.05
CA ARG A 316 0.96 -14.76 14.80
C ARG A 316 1.29 -14.01 13.50
N PRO A 317 0.31 -13.86 12.59
CA PRO A 317 0.49 -12.99 11.42
C PRO A 317 0.91 -11.58 11.82
N ASN A 318 1.77 -10.97 11.03
CA ASN A 318 2.27 -9.62 11.29
C ASN A 318 1.68 -8.66 10.25
N ALA A 319 0.76 -7.81 10.69
CA ALA A 319 0.07 -6.87 9.81
C ALA A 319 1.01 -5.89 9.11
N ASP A 320 2.11 -5.47 9.76
CA ASP A 320 3.07 -4.56 9.13
C ASP A 320 3.87 -5.25 8.01
N LEU A 321 4.21 -6.53 8.18
CA LEU A 321 4.85 -7.30 7.10
C LEU A 321 3.90 -7.57 5.95
N GLU A 322 2.62 -7.82 6.22
CA GLU A 322 1.59 -7.95 5.19
C GLU A 322 1.40 -6.65 4.40
N ARG A 323 1.42 -5.49 5.07
CA ARG A 323 1.39 -4.18 4.39
C ARG A 323 2.61 -3.97 3.50
N LEU A 324 3.80 -4.40 3.94
CA LEU A 324 5.02 -4.31 3.15
C LEU A 324 5.02 -5.29 1.96
N TYR A 325 4.43 -6.46 2.12
CA TYR A 325 4.20 -7.39 1.01
C TYR A 325 3.29 -6.75 -0.05
N ALA A 326 2.18 -6.16 0.36
CA ALA A 326 1.28 -5.44 -0.52
C ALA A 326 1.99 -4.27 -1.23
N LEU A 327 2.83 -3.51 -0.52
CA LEU A 327 3.67 -2.47 -1.12
C LEU A 327 4.57 -3.03 -2.22
N GLY A 328 5.15 -4.22 -2.02
CA GLY A 328 5.96 -4.91 -3.03
C GLY A 328 5.19 -5.21 -4.30
N ILE A 329 3.94 -5.68 -4.18
CA ILE A 329 3.05 -5.95 -5.32
C ILE A 329 2.82 -4.67 -6.13
N ASP A 330 2.39 -3.59 -5.48
CA ASP A 330 2.09 -2.35 -6.19
C ASP A 330 3.35 -1.67 -6.72
N ALA A 331 4.50 -1.84 -6.05
CA ALA A 331 5.79 -1.36 -6.57
C ALA A 331 6.16 -1.99 -7.91
N PHE A 332 5.90 -3.31 -8.08
CA PHE A 332 6.09 -3.96 -9.37
C PHE A 332 5.09 -3.42 -10.41
N ARG A 333 3.80 -3.30 -10.07
CA ARG A 333 2.78 -2.78 -10.99
C ARG A 333 3.10 -1.36 -11.48
N ILE A 334 3.58 -0.51 -10.59
CA ILE A 334 4.05 0.84 -10.96
C ILE A 334 5.29 0.76 -11.87
N ALA A 335 6.26 -0.11 -11.55
CA ALA A 335 7.45 -0.28 -12.37
C ALA A 335 7.10 -0.79 -13.79
N HIS A 336 6.10 -1.67 -13.90
CA HIS A 336 5.56 -2.15 -15.16
C HIS A 336 4.98 -1.01 -16.02
N GLU A 337 4.15 -0.14 -15.44
CA GLU A 337 3.59 1.01 -16.15
C GLU A 337 4.66 2.01 -16.60
N ILE A 338 5.68 2.25 -15.76
CA ILE A 338 6.81 3.10 -16.12
C ILE A 338 7.65 2.46 -17.26
N ALA A 339 7.84 1.13 -17.25
CA ALA A 339 8.50 0.41 -18.32
C ALA A 339 7.73 0.50 -19.65
N ALA A 340 6.41 0.47 -19.58
CA ALA A 340 5.51 0.71 -20.72
C ALA A 340 5.46 2.18 -21.16
N ARG A 341 6.23 3.07 -20.51
CA ARG A 341 6.32 4.52 -20.77
C ARG A 341 5.02 5.30 -20.52
N ASN A 342 4.16 4.77 -19.66
CA ASN A 342 3.00 5.50 -19.16
C ASN A 342 3.48 6.59 -18.18
N THR A 343 3.01 7.84 -18.40
CA THR A 343 3.44 9.01 -17.62
C THR A 343 2.41 9.49 -16.62
N VAL A 344 1.13 9.29 -16.91
CA VAL A 344 0.01 9.59 -16.01
C VAL A 344 -0.92 8.39 -16.05
N PHE A 345 -1.09 7.73 -14.92
CA PHE A 345 -1.88 6.52 -14.83
C PHE A 345 -2.44 6.30 -13.43
N GLN A 346 -3.47 5.47 -13.35
CA GLN A 346 -4.09 5.04 -12.11
C GLN A 346 -3.98 3.52 -12.00
N ILE A 347 -3.78 3.05 -10.78
CA ILE A 347 -3.77 1.63 -10.45
C ILE A 347 -4.78 1.41 -9.33
N ASP A 348 -5.72 0.52 -9.56
CA ASP A 348 -6.54 -0.08 -8.52
C ASP A 348 -5.66 -1.10 -7.79
N GLY A 349 -5.00 -0.63 -6.74
CA GLY A 349 -3.89 -1.30 -6.06
C GLY A 349 -4.34 -2.14 -4.87
N VAL A 350 -3.44 -3.00 -4.42
CA VAL A 350 -3.62 -3.74 -3.15
C VAL A 350 -3.32 -2.86 -1.93
N THR A 351 -2.67 -1.71 -2.16
CA THR A 351 -2.41 -0.71 -1.09
C THR A 351 -3.36 0.49 -1.16
N GLY A 352 -4.31 0.52 -2.08
CA GLY A 352 -5.27 1.60 -2.28
C GLY A 352 -5.41 1.99 -3.74
N GLN A 353 -6.24 2.97 -4.03
CA GLN A 353 -6.27 3.58 -5.34
C GLN A 353 -5.05 4.50 -5.50
N LEU A 354 -4.23 4.22 -6.50
CA LEU A 354 -2.97 4.90 -6.73
C LEU A 354 -3.08 5.82 -7.93
N ASN A 355 -2.77 7.11 -7.73
CA ASN A 355 -2.69 8.12 -8.78
C ASN A 355 -1.24 8.51 -8.99
N ILE A 356 -0.71 8.31 -10.18
CA ILE A 356 0.70 8.51 -10.49
C ILE A 356 0.86 9.49 -11.65
N SER A 357 1.77 10.47 -11.49
CA SER A 357 2.34 11.26 -12.57
C SER A 357 3.85 11.17 -12.50
N PHE A 358 4.48 10.67 -13.57
CA PHE A 358 5.92 10.43 -13.63
C PHE A 358 6.47 10.66 -15.04
N GLY A 359 7.67 11.27 -15.13
CA GLY A 359 8.33 11.54 -16.41
C GLY A 359 7.88 12.83 -17.10
N VAL A 360 6.86 13.52 -16.60
CA VAL A 360 6.38 14.82 -17.07
C VAL A 360 6.22 15.77 -15.87
N GLY A 361 7.06 16.80 -15.80
CA GLY A 361 7.04 17.73 -14.67
C GLY A 361 7.58 17.14 -13.36
N THR A 362 7.07 17.62 -12.24
CA THR A 362 7.42 17.10 -10.91
C THR A 362 6.67 15.79 -10.67
N PRO A 363 7.36 14.70 -10.32
CA PRO A 363 6.71 13.44 -9.99
C PRO A 363 5.72 13.61 -8.85
N SER A 364 4.55 12.99 -8.97
CA SER A 364 3.54 12.94 -7.91
C SER A 364 3.01 11.52 -7.73
N PHE A 365 2.76 11.20 -6.49
CA PHE A 365 2.14 9.95 -6.05
C PHE A 365 1.10 10.25 -4.98
N GLU A 366 -0.10 9.76 -5.20
CA GLU A 366 -1.19 9.81 -4.23
C GLU A 366 -1.73 8.40 -4.03
N ARG A 367 -1.96 8.02 -2.80
CA ARG A 367 -2.63 6.79 -2.39
C ARG A 367 -3.90 7.15 -1.65
N ILE A 368 -5.02 6.59 -2.10
CA ILE A 368 -6.32 6.72 -1.44
C ILE A 368 -6.64 5.35 -0.84
N GLU A 369 -6.67 5.30 0.47
CA GLU A 369 -6.95 4.10 1.25
C GLU A 369 -8.43 4.04 1.63
N PRO A 370 -9.04 2.85 1.68
CA PRO A 370 -10.42 2.70 2.11
C PRO A 370 -10.60 3.08 3.59
N THR A 371 -11.78 3.63 3.87
CA THR A 371 -12.22 3.87 5.24
C THR A 371 -12.73 2.58 5.85
N ALA A 372 -12.42 2.36 7.12
CA ALA A 372 -12.79 1.16 7.85
C ALA A 372 -13.22 1.47 9.29
N ALA A 373 -13.88 0.51 9.93
CA ALA A 373 -14.23 0.60 11.34
C ALA A 373 -14.15 -0.78 12.00
N TYR A 374 -13.87 -0.79 13.30
CA TYR A 374 -13.98 -1.98 14.10
C TYR A 374 -15.45 -2.40 14.27
N GLN A 375 -15.75 -3.65 13.90
CA GLN A 375 -17.05 -4.31 14.05
C GLN A 375 -16.80 -5.74 14.56
N ASN A 376 -17.42 -6.10 15.67
CA ASN A 376 -17.23 -7.41 16.31
C ASN A 376 -15.76 -7.76 16.58
N GLY A 377 -14.95 -6.75 16.94
CA GLY A 377 -13.53 -6.93 17.28
C GLY A 377 -12.58 -7.06 16.09
N ILE A 378 -13.06 -6.97 14.85
CA ILE A 378 -12.25 -6.96 13.63
C ILE A 378 -12.48 -5.67 12.83
N VAL A 379 -11.51 -5.32 11.97
CA VAL A 379 -11.61 -4.13 11.12
C VAL A 379 -12.33 -4.51 9.83
N MET A 380 -13.43 -3.80 9.53
CA MET A 380 -14.24 -4.01 8.34
C MET A 380 -14.29 -2.72 7.51
N PRO A 381 -14.31 -2.80 6.17
CA PRO A 381 -14.44 -1.61 5.34
C PRO A 381 -15.78 -0.94 5.60
N LEU A 382 -15.77 0.39 5.63
CA LEU A 382 -16.98 1.18 5.50
C LEU A 382 -17.22 1.29 3.99
N GLY A 383 -18.36 0.82 3.50
CA GLY A 383 -18.70 0.94 2.08
C GLY A 383 -18.43 2.35 1.56
N ALA A 384 -18.17 2.48 0.25
CA ALA A 384 -18.02 3.79 -0.37
C ALA A 384 -19.23 4.69 -0.03
N PRO A 385 -19.00 5.96 0.32
CA PRO A 385 -20.06 6.89 0.68
C PRO A 385 -21.08 7.13 -0.45
#